data_a6c14c9c46840a73433d39e83e7142ec
#
_entry.id   a6c14c9c46840a73433d39e83e7142ec
#
_cell.length_a   1.000
_cell.length_b   1.000
_cell.length_c   1.000
_cell.angle_alpha   90.00
_cell.angle_beta   90.00
_cell.angle_gamma   90.00
#
_symmetry.space_group_name_H-M   'P 1'
#
loop_
_entity.id
_entity.type
_entity.pdbx_description
1 polymer ?
#
loop_
_entity_poly.entity_id
_entity_poly.type
_entity_poly.pdbx_seq_one_letter_code
_entity_poly.pdbx_strand_id
1 'polypeptide(L)' 'MNSIVKRMPINLRDQILKSQLNYYQGIICKHQQNVEIYLNQPIGIGEHSDVMGTIEKELDKIGDAHEKIEVINHYFLNR' A
#
# COMPACT_ATOMS: atom_id res chain seq x y z
N MET A 1 -33.63 -7.28 -4.63
CA MET A 1 -32.80 -7.43 -4.72
C MET A 1 -32.03 -7.60 -3.76
N ASN A 2 -32.05 -6.96 -3.24
CA ASN A 2 -31.37 -7.03 -2.32
C ASN A 2 -31.68 -7.87 -1.24
N SER A 3 -32.73 -8.65 -1.22
CA SER A 3 -33.02 -9.49 -0.12
C SER A 3 -31.99 -10.56 0.03
N ILE A 4 -31.38 -10.96 -1.01
CA ILE A 4 -30.34 -11.93 -0.89
C ILE A 4 -29.20 -11.35 -0.14
N VAL A 5 -28.83 -10.17 -0.45
CA VAL A 5 -27.76 -9.52 0.23
C VAL A 5 -28.08 -9.34 1.69
N LYS A 6 -29.32 -9.02 2.02
CA LYS A 6 -29.67 -8.85 3.37
C LYS A 6 -29.65 -10.12 4.14
N ARG A 7 -29.86 -11.25 3.50
CA ARG A 7 -29.87 -12.47 4.21
C ARG A 7 -28.51 -13.01 4.44
N MET A 8 -27.50 -12.56 3.67
CA MET A 8 -26.18 -13.05 3.85
C MET A 8 -25.57 -12.40 5.04
N PRO A 9 -24.98 -13.16 5.92
CA PRO A 9 -24.34 -12.57 7.08
C PRO A 9 -23.20 -11.68 6.62
N ILE A 10 -23.07 -10.58 7.23
CA ILE A 10 -21.99 -9.69 6.93
C ILE A 10 -20.87 -10.02 7.88
N ASN A 11 -19.74 -10.41 7.35
CA ASN A 11 -18.58 -10.65 8.17
C ASN A 11 -17.82 -9.35 8.27
N LEU A 12 -18.15 -8.58 9.27
CA LEU A 12 -17.56 -7.26 9.42
C LEU A 12 -16.06 -7.33 9.63
N ARG A 13 -15.62 -8.34 10.34
CA ARG A 13 -14.20 -8.52 10.56
C ARG A 13 -13.45 -8.66 9.24
N ASP A 14 -13.96 -9.53 8.37
CA ASP A 14 -13.30 -9.76 7.09
C ASP A 14 -13.34 -8.52 6.23
N GLN A 15 -14.44 -7.79 6.27
CA GLN A 15 -14.54 -6.57 5.49
C GLN A 15 -13.57 -5.51 5.96
N ILE A 16 -13.39 -5.38 7.25
CA ILE A 16 -12.46 -4.41 7.81
C ILE A 16 -11.04 -4.78 7.39
N LEU A 17 -10.68 -6.04 7.54
CA LEU A 17 -9.33 -6.45 7.19
C LEU A 17 -9.06 -6.29 5.70
N LYS A 18 -10.05 -6.60 4.88
CA LYS A 18 -9.90 -6.44 3.45
C LYS A 18 -9.70 -4.97 3.09
N SER A 19 -10.45 -4.09 3.73
CA SER A 19 -10.30 -2.67 3.46
C SER A 19 -8.93 -2.16 3.86
N GLN A 20 -8.41 -2.65 4.98
CA GLN A 20 -7.09 -2.27 5.42
C GLN A 20 -6.03 -2.77 4.42
N LEU A 21 -6.16 -4.00 3.97
CA LEU A 21 -5.21 -4.54 3.01
C LEU A 21 -5.24 -3.73 1.70
N ASN A 22 -6.44 -3.40 1.24
CA ASN A 22 -6.56 -2.61 0.02
C ASN A 22 -5.92 -1.24 0.18
N TYR A 23 -6.09 -0.64 1.35
CA TYR A 23 -5.52 0.65 1.63
C TYR A 23 -3.99 0.59 1.56
N TYR A 24 -3.39 -0.39 2.21
CA TYR A 24 -1.93 -0.48 2.21
C TYR A 24 -1.40 -0.88 0.84
N GLN A 25 -2.14 -1.70 0.09
CA GLN A 25 -1.73 -2.00 -1.27
C GLN A 25 -1.74 -0.73 -2.12
N GLY A 26 -2.72 0.12 -1.91
CA GLY A 26 -2.77 1.39 -2.64
C GLY A 26 -1.58 2.28 -2.31
N ILE A 27 -1.18 2.30 -1.04
CA ILE A 27 -0.01 3.08 -0.64
C ILE A 27 1.23 2.54 -1.33
N ILE A 28 1.38 1.22 -1.37
CA ILE A 28 2.52 0.62 -2.04
C ILE A 28 2.53 1.01 -3.51
N CYS A 29 1.39 0.90 -4.18
CA CYS A 29 1.32 1.24 -5.59
C CYS A 29 1.68 2.69 -5.84
N LYS A 30 1.19 3.58 -4.99
CA LYS A 30 1.46 4.99 -5.15
C LYS A 30 2.95 5.30 -5.04
N HIS A 31 3.56 4.81 -3.99
CA HIS A 31 4.96 5.15 -3.75
C HIS A 31 5.90 4.37 -4.66
N GLN A 32 5.48 3.19 -5.10
CA GLN A 32 6.20 2.46 -6.11
C GLN A 32 6.24 3.26 -7.41
N GLN A 33 5.13 3.86 -7.77
CA GLN A 33 5.07 4.67 -8.97
C GLN A 33 5.98 5.90 -8.83
N ASN A 34 6.00 6.49 -7.65
CA ASN A 34 6.89 7.63 -7.42
C ASN A 34 8.36 7.23 -7.60
N VAL A 35 8.73 6.07 -7.09
CA VAL A 35 10.11 5.61 -7.26
C VAL A 35 10.42 5.41 -8.74
N GLU A 36 9.48 4.81 -9.48
CA GLU A 36 9.71 4.60 -10.90
C GLU A 36 9.91 5.90 -11.65
N ILE A 37 9.18 6.94 -11.27
CA ILE A 37 9.34 8.24 -11.89
C ILE A 37 10.77 8.74 -11.69
N TYR A 38 11.28 8.65 -10.46
CA TYR A 38 12.63 9.10 -10.19
C TYR A 38 13.67 8.24 -10.91
N LEU A 39 13.44 6.95 -10.97
CA LEU A 39 14.39 6.07 -11.63
C LEU A 39 14.48 6.30 -13.13
N ASN A 40 13.39 6.75 -13.71
CA ASN A 40 13.33 6.92 -15.15
C ASN A 40 13.45 8.36 -15.63
N GLN A 41 13.81 9.25 -14.72
CA GLN A 41 13.89 10.63 -15.10
C GLN A 41 15.27 11.15 -14.82
N PRO A 42 16.17 10.97 -15.67
CA PRO A 42 17.55 11.31 -15.41
C PRO A 42 17.86 12.77 -15.46
N ILE A 43 16.98 13.55 -15.99
CA ILE A 43 17.26 14.90 -16.10
C ILE A 43 16.85 15.69 -14.99
N GLY A 44 17.33 16.81 -14.82
CA GLY A 44 16.91 17.68 -13.81
C GLY A 44 17.55 17.37 -12.56
N ILE A 45 18.17 16.32 -12.56
CA ILE A 45 18.74 15.96 -11.41
C ILE A 45 19.87 16.79 -11.15
N GLY A 46 20.39 17.31 -12.13
CA GLY A 46 21.53 18.08 -11.97
C GLY A 46 21.37 19.25 -11.10
N GLU A 47 20.19 19.62 -10.81
CA GLU A 47 19.97 20.65 -10.03
C GLU A 47 20.19 20.38 -8.66
N HIS A 48 20.71 19.80 -8.11
CA HIS A 48 20.97 19.60 -6.75
C HIS A 48 19.91 18.90 -6.07
N SER A 49 19.11 18.17 -6.71
CA SER A 49 18.11 17.47 -6.03
C SER A 49 18.69 16.30 -5.34
N ASP A 50 18.20 16.05 -4.19
CA ASP A 50 18.59 14.89 -3.44
C ASP A 50 17.69 13.76 -3.88
N VAL A 51 17.94 13.24 -5.07
CA VAL A 51 17.15 12.18 -5.62
C VAL A 51 17.23 10.93 -4.77
N MET A 52 18.43 10.63 -4.28
CA MET A 52 18.59 9.43 -3.45
C MET A 52 17.79 9.55 -2.17
N GLY A 53 17.83 10.70 -1.52
CA GLY A 53 17.07 10.89 -0.30
C GLY A 53 15.59 10.85 -0.53
N THR A 54 15.15 11.36 -1.67
CA THR A 54 13.75 11.32 -2.00
C THR A 54 13.29 9.88 -2.22
N ILE A 55 14.08 9.10 -2.93
CA ILE A 55 13.75 7.70 -3.14
C ILE A 55 13.72 6.96 -1.80
N GLU A 56 14.64 7.28 -0.91
CA GLU A 56 14.66 6.64 0.40
C GLU A 56 13.36 6.89 1.16
N LYS A 57 12.83 8.10 1.08
CA LYS A 57 11.58 8.39 1.75
C LYS A 57 10.42 7.62 1.14
N GLU A 58 10.44 7.44 -0.18
CA GLU A 58 9.40 6.64 -0.81
C GLU A 58 9.51 5.19 -0.37
N LEU A 59 10.73 4.67 -0.29
CA LEU A 59 10.92 3.29 0.13
C LEU A 59 10.48 3.08 1.58
N ASP A 60 10.64 4.10 2.42
CA ASP A 60 10.16 4.00 3.79
C ASP A 60 8.65 3.82 3.81
N LYS A 61 7.94 4.54 2.97
CA LYS A 61 6.49 4.42 2.94
C LYS A 61 6.04 3.08 2.40
N ILE A 62 6.76 2.57 1.41
CA ILE A 62 6.47 1.23 0.90
C ILE A 62 6.71 0.20 1.99
N GLY A 63 7.83 0.33 2.69
CA GLY A 63 8.18 -0.61 3.73
C GLY A 63 7.17 -0.61 4.87
N ASP A 64 6.73 0.58 5.29
CA ASP A 64 5.75 0.67 6.34
C ASP A 64 4.44 -0.02 5.93
N ALA A 65 3.98 0.22 4.73
CA ALA A 65 2.75 -0.39 4.26
C ALA A 65 2.91 -1.90 4.10
N HIS A 66 4.05 -2.32 3.57
CA HIS A 66 4.33 -3.73 3.41
C HIS A 66 4.33 -4.44 4.76
N GLU A 67 4.91 -3.81 5.76
CA GLU A 67 4.95 -4.40 7.07
C GLU A 67 3.55 -4.58 7.64
N LYS A 68 2.67 -3.61 7.44
CA LYS A 68 1.32 -3.72 7.94
C LYS A 68 0.55 -4.84 7.26
N ILE A 69 0.78 -5.04 5.98
CA ILE A 69 0.17 -6.15 5.27
C ILE A 69 0.66 -7.47 5.85
N GLU A 70 1.97 -7.56 6.12
CA GLU A 70 2.53 -8.77 6.69
C GLU A 70 1.92 -9.04 8.07
N VAL A 71 1.76 -8.00 8.88
CA VAL A 71 1.19 -8.14 10.20
C VAL A 71 -0.25 -8.63 10.10
N ILE A 72 -1.02 -8.05 9.21
CA ILE A 72 -2.41 -8.46 9.04
C ILE A 72 -2.49 -9.91 8.62
N ASN A 73 -1.68 -10.27 7.63
CA ASN A 73 -1.71 -11.63 7.14
C ASN A 73 -1.25 -12.63 8.20
N HIS A 74 -0.21 -12.30 8.91
CA HIS A 74 0.36 -13.24 9.86
C HIS A 74 -0.49 -13.39 11.11
N TYR A 75 -0.97 -12.28 11.66
CA TYR A 75 -1.63 -12.34 12.95
C TYR A 75 -3.15 -12.41 12.88
N PHE A 76 -3.75 -12.02 11.79
CA PHE A 76 -5.19 -11.91 11.72
C PHE A 76 -5.84 -12.79 10.64
N LEU A 77 -5.10 -13.15 9.62
CA LEU A 77 -5.64 -13.95 8.53
C LEU A 77 -5.02 -15.33 8.42
N ASN A 78 -3.81 -15.48 8.85
CA ASN A 78 -3.16 -16.77 8.74
C ASN A 78 -3.62 -17.64 9.89
N ARG A 79 -4.36 -18.66 9.60
CA ARG A 79 -4.89 -19.51 10.62
C ARG A 79 -4.24 -20.85 10.63
#